data_de78dc6d32d2a76fad11714c544b660e
#
_entry.id   de78dc6d32d2a76fad11714c544b660e
#
_cell.length_a   1.000
_cell.length_b   1.000
_cell.length_c   1.000
_cell.angle_alpha   90.00
_cell.angle_beta   90.00
_cell.angle_gamma   90.00
#
_symmetry.space_group_name_H-M   'P 1'
#
loop_
_entity.id
_entity.type
_entity.pdbx_description
1 polymer ?
#
loop_
_entity_poly.entity_id
_entity_poly.type
_entity_poly.pdbx_seq_one_letter_code
_entity_poly.pdbx_strand_id
1 'polypeptide(L)'
;MTQEYIRQLAVKFLNGTASEEEKQILHKWYDSLHPDVPETETVFTRNPETASEMKERMLANMKALQQPVRKTLDFTLVKRLVSWSTAVAALVIFGFIFWTNQHKPAETSVKLVQAPLGKTLKVTLPDGSSIWLNAGSSLTYPHSFSGKTREVILKEGQAFFDVKHMTDKPFIVHAKTLNITVLGTSFDVKAYHNDPDIKVTVKTGKVGVTMRDKPERPALMLLPAEQAIIPEQTAQIQVNEISKPAIAPWKDNRMVFEDELLSEVFHALERKYKQHIVIEKADLSAEKISMTLDDQPIGDVLKVLGFSKKFNYSQLNDSTIVIK
;
A
#
# COMPACT_ATOMS: atom_id res chain seq x y z
N MET A 1 -11.92 -16.24 34.40
CA MET A 1 -12.54 -15.03 33.80
C MET A 1 -11.97 -14.83 32.40
N THR A 2 -12.82 -14.50 31.44
CA THR A 2 -12.36 -14.26 30.07
C THR A 2 -11.73 -12.87 29.98
N GLN A 3 -10.69 -12.74 29.15
CA GLN A 3 -9.96 -11.47 28.94
C GLN A 3 -10.89 -10.33 28.44
N GLU A 4 -11.93 -10.68 27.70
CA GLU A 4 -12.93 -9.75 27.19
C GLU A 4 -13.79 -9.15 28.29
N TYR A 5 -14.19 -9.95 29.31
CA TYR A 5 -14.95 -9.48 30.43
C TYR A 5 -14.15 -8.48 31.30
N ILE A 6 -12.87 -8.74 31.55
CA ILE A 6 -11.99 -7.82 32.28
C ILE A 6 -11.81 -6.48 31.51
N ARG A 7 -11.73 -6.55 30.19
CA ARG A 7 -11.62 -5.35 29.36
C ARG A 7 -12.86 -4.46 29.45
N GLN A 8 -14.06 -5.07 29.47
CA GLN A 8 -15.32 -4.33 29.65
C GLN A 8 -15.41 -3.70 31.05
N LEU A 9 -14.97 -4.40 32.09
CA LEU A 9 -14.91 -3.88 33.46
C LEU A 9 -13.95 -2.71 33.59
N ALA A 10 -12.77 -2.78 32.96
CA ALA A 10 -11.80 -1.70 32.94
C ALA A 10 -12.34 -0.44 32.24
N VAL A 11 -13.07 -0.58 31.13
CA VAL A 11 -13.73 0.54 30.44
C VAL A 11 -14.80 1.18 31.31
N LYS A 12 -15.64 0.41 31.98
CA LYS A 12 -16.64 0.93 32.94
C LYS A 12 -15.99 1.67 34.11
N PHE A 13 -14.87 1.16 34.61
CA PHE A 13 -14.11 1.78 35.70
C PHE A 13 -13.56 3.14 35.29
N LEU A 14 -12.93 3.23 34.10
CA LEU A 14 -12.38 4.48 33.56
C LEU A 14 -13.47 5.54 33.26
N ASN A 15 -14.67 5.09 32.88
CA ASN A 15 -15.81 5.97 32.63
C ASN A 15 -16.61 6.33 33.89
N GLY A 16 -16.19 5.86 35.07
CA GLY A 16 -16.87 6.12 36.36
C GLY A 16 -18.24 5.42 36.50
N THR A 17 -18.58 4.45 35.65
CA THR A 17 -19.87 3.76 35.61
C THR A 17 -19.83 2.37 36.22
N ALA A 18 -18.69 1.94 36.78
CA ALA A 18 -18.52 0.65 37.42
C ALA A 18 -19.15 0.62 38.82
N SER A 19 -19.93 -0.45 39.15
CA SER A 19 -20.45 -0.68 40.48
C SER A 19 -19.34 -1.07 41.47
N GLU A 20 -19.61 -0.98 42.80
CA GLU A 20 -18.62 -1.35 43.82
C GLU A 20 -18.20 -2.83 43.72
N GLU A 21 -19.11 -3.71 43.35
CA GLU A 21 -18.82 -5.13 43.12
C GLU A 21 -17.92 -5.33 41.89
N GLU A 22 -18.19 -4.61 40.81
CA GLU A 22 -17.38 -4.61 39.56
C GLU A 22 -15.96 -4.08 39.81
N LYS A 23 -15.81 -3.05 40.64
CA LYS A 23 -14.50 -2.52 41.06
C LYS A 23 -13.72 -3.55 41.88
N GLN A 24 -14.35 -4.25 42.83
CA GLN A 24 -13.69 -5.30 43.62
C GLN A 24 -13.21 -6.47 42.75
N ILE A 25 -13.96 -6.84 41.71
CA ILE A 25 -13.56 -7.90 40.78
C ILE A 25 -12.33 -7.46 40.00
N LEU A 26 -12.29 -6.21 39.54
CA LEU A 26 -11.16 -5.65 38.78
C LEU A 26 -9.91 -5.54 39.68
N HIS A 27 -10.03 -5.08 40.92
CA HIS A 27 -8.93 -5.03 41.89
C HIS A 27 -8.37 -6.43 42.20
N LYS A 28 -9.22 -7.43 42.50
CA LYS A 28 -8.77 -8.81 42.75
C LYS A 28 -8.04 -9.41 41.54
N TRP A 29 -8.47 -9.10 40.34
CA TRP A 29 -7.78 -9.54 39.12
C TRP A 29 -6.42 -8.85 38.98
N TYR A 30 -6.31 -7.54 39.21
CA TYR A 30 -5.07 -6.77 39.16
C TYR A 30 -4.06 -7.28 40.22
N ASP A 31 -4.49 -7.50 41.45
CA ASP A 31 -3.66 -8.00 42.54
C ASP A 31 -3.14 -9.43 42.24
N SER A 32 -3.92 -10.22 41.51
CA SER A 32 -3.49 -11.56 41.08
C SER A 32 -2.36 -11.56 40.05
N LEU A 33 -2.13 -10.44 39.35
CA LEU A 33 -1.05 -10.27 38.38
C LEU A 33 0.27 -9.80 39.00
N HIS A 34 0.22 -9.26 40.25
CA HIS A 34 1.38 -8.71 40.96
C HIS A 34 1.44 -9.23 42.40
N PRO A 35 1.78 -10.50 42.65
CA PRO A 35 1.77 -11.10 43.96
C PRO A 35 2.82 -10.57 44.94
N ASP A 36 3.78 -9.73 44.50
CA ASP A 36 4.94 -9.29 45.27
C ASP A 36 4.92 -7.81 45.71
N VAL A 37 3.79 -7.10 45.66
CA VAL A 37 3.66 -5.75 46.19
C VAL A 37 3.10 -5.82 47.59
N PRO A 38 3.86 -5.46 48.70
CA PRO A 38 3.34 -5.47 50.03
C PRO A 38 2.19 -4.48 50.18
N GLU A 39 1.12 -4.91 50.86
CA GLU A 39 -0.02 -4.06 51.25
C GLU A 39 0.52 -2.79 51.92
N THR A 40 0.34 -1.63 51.28
CA THR A 40 0.50 -0.36 51.96
C THR A 40 -0.70 -0.23 52.92
N GLU A 41 -0.46 -0.51 54.20
CA GLU A 41 -1.39 -0.17 55.26
C GLU A 41 -1.90 1.26 55.10
N THR A 42 -3.17 1.39 54.85
CA THR A 42 -3.89 2.65 55.00
C THR A 42 -3.90 3.01 56.44
N VAL A 43 -2.96 3.88 56.87
CA VAL A 43 -2.94 4.50 58.18
C VAL A 43 -4.10 5.49 58.27
N PHE A 44 -5.29 4.98 58.50
CA PHE A 44 -6.39 5.73 59.12
C PHE A 44 -6.43 5.36 60.58
N THR A 45 -5.51 5.84 61.41
CA THR A 45 -5.65 5.85 62.84
C THR A 45 -6.45 7.10 63.28
N ARG A 46 -7.68 6.88 63.49
CA ARG A 46 -8.49 7.10 64.70
C ARG A 46 -7.91 8.12 65.67
N ASN A 47 -8.33 9.40 65.47
CA ASN A 47 -8.70 10.28 66.55
C ASN A 47 -9.75 11.30 66.07
N PRO A 48 -10.93 11.40 66.67
CA PRO A 48 -11.90 12.40 66.25
C PRO A 48 -11.45 13.73 66.83
N GLU A 49 -10.68 14.52 66.06
CA GLU A 49 -10.51 15.94 66.29
C GLU A 49 -11.91 16.59 66.22
N THR A 50 -12.26 17.35 67.21
CA THR A 50 -13.51 18.13 67.19
C THR A 50 -13.42 19.19 66.10
N ALA A 51 -14.54 19.51 65.46
CA ALA A 51 -14.60 20.50 64.38
C ALA A 51 -14.01 21.86 64.78
N SER A 52 -13.91 22.21 66.07
CA SER A 52 -13.28 23.39 66.63
C SER A 52 -11.73 23.32 66.57
N GLU A 53 -11.16 22.15 66.89
CA GLU A 53 -9.70 21.95 66.84
C GLU A 53 -9.16 21.99 65.41
N MET A 54 -9.89 21.40 64.47
CA MET A 54 -9.58 21.44 63.06
C MET A 54 -9.63 22.89 62.51
N LYS A 55 -10.61 23.67 62.93
CA LYS A 55 -10.77 25.08 62.57
C LYS A 55 -9.63 25.93 63.12
N GLU A 56 -9.19 25.74 64.38
CA GLU A 56 -8.07 26.47 64.96
C GLU A 56 -6.74 26.11 64.29
N ARG A 57 -6.52 24.86 63.93
CA ARG A 57 -5.33 24.39 63.22
C ARG A 57 -5.28 24.92 61.78
N MET A 58 -6.43 24.99 61.09
CA MET A 58 -6.52 25.67 59.81
C MET A 58 -6.24 27.16 59.87
N LEU A 59 -6.78 27.88 60.91
CA LEU A 59 -6.53 29.29 61.07
C LEU A 59 -5.08 29.58 61.48
N ALA A 60 -4.42 28.74 62.26
CA ALA A 60 -3.01 28.86 62.60
C ALA A 60 -2.11 28.66 61.36
N ASN A 61 -2.43 27.67 60.53
CA ASN A 61 -1.71 27.42 59.26
C ASN A 61 -1.91 28.57 58.24
N MET A 62 -3.12 29.14 58.16
CA MET A 62 -3.35 30.32 57.29
C MET A 62 -2.62 31.57 57.76
N LYS A 63 -2.50 31.78 59.08
CA LYS A 63 -1.68 32.91 59.65
C LYS A 63 -0.18 32.70 59.39
N ALA A 64 0.31 31.46 59.46
CA ALA A 64 1.71 31.16 59.14
C ALA A 64 2.05 31.38 57.65
N LEU A 65 1.09 31.22 56.73
CA LEU A 65 1.23 31.50 55.32
C LEU A 65 1.16 32.97 54.94
N GLN A 66 0.73 33.86 55.88
CA GLN A 66 0.62 35.31 55.62
C GLN A 66 1.85 36.14 56.02
N GLN A 67 2.94 35.51 56.47
CA GLN A 67 4.18 36.24 56.66
C GLN A 67 4.87 36.49 55.31
N PRO A 68 5.09 37.75 54.88
CA PRO A 68 5.77 38.02 53.65
C PRO A 68 7.26 37.70 53.83
N VAL A 69 7.65 36.52 53.33
CA VAL A 69 9.06 36.19 53.19
C VAL A 69 9.64 37.10 52.10
N ARG A 70 10.18 38.25 52.51
CA ARG A 70 11.05 39.05 51.63
C ARG A 70 12.35 38.26 51.39
N LYS A 71 12.32 37.27 50.50
CA LYS A 71 13.53 36.78 49.90
C LYS A 71 13.94 37.80 48.84
N THR A 72 14.96 38.57 49.15
CA THR A 72 15.69 39.30 48.11
C THR A 72 16.30 38.25 47.19
N LEU A 73 15.66 38.03 46.07
CA LEU A 73 16.21 37.20 45.00
C LEU A 73 17.46 37.90 44.48
N ASP A 74 18.62 37.30 44.71
CA ASP A 74 19.90 37.78 44.19
C ASP A 74 19.84 37.74 42.65
N PHE A 75 19.60 38.89 42.04
CA PHE A 75 19.34 39.06 40.61
C PHE A 75 20.55 38.59 39.75
N THR A 76 21.70 38.45 40.38
CA THR A 76 22.94 37.96 39.75
C THR A 76 22.90 36.44 39.54
N LEU A 77 22.34 35.68 40.49
CA LEU A 77 22.17 34.22 40.35
C LEU A 77 21.09 33.88 39.33
N VAL A 78 19.98 34.64 39.29
CA VAL A 78 18.92 34.43 38.29
C VAL A 78 19.43 34.73 36.88
N LYS A 79 20.24 35.80 36.68
CA LYS A 79 20.86 36.07 35.38
C LYS A 79 21.81 34.96 34.91
N ARG A 80 22.60 34.36 35.80
CA ARG A 80 23.48 33.22 35.47
C ARG A 80 22.68 31.97 35.14
N LEU A 81 21.64 31.64 35.89
CA LEU A 81 20.76 30.48 35.61
C LEU A 81 20.01 30.63 34.29
N VAL A 82 19.50 31.83 33.98
CA VAL A 82 18.81 32.12 32.71
C VAL A 82 19.77 32.02 31.52
N SER A 83 21.04 32.52 31.66
CA SER A 83 22.00 32.44 30.57
C SER A 83 22.45 31.00 30.27
N TRP A 84 22.51 30.12 31.28
CA TRP A 84 22.84 28.74 31.10
C TRP A 84 21.67 27.93 30.52
N SER A 85 20.44 28.25 30.93
CA SER A 85 19.23 27.61 30.39
C SER A 85 18.98 27.98 28.91
N THR A 86 19.31 29.19 28.48
CA THR A 86 19.22 29.59 27.06
C THR A 86 20.26 28.89 26.20
N ALA A 87 21.50 28.69 26.73
CA ALA A 87 22.54 27.95 26.01
C ALA A 87 22.17 26.48 25.84
N VAL A 88 21.62 25.84 26.88
CA VAL A 88 21.16 24.43 26.81
C VAL A 88 19.96 24.29 25.85
N ALA A 89 19.00 25.21 25.92
CA ALA A 89 17.86 25.26 25.02
C ALA A 89 18.31 25.42 23.55
N ALA A 90 19.28 26.32 23.31
CA ALA A 90 19.84 26.48 21.95
C ALA A 90 20.53 25.21 21.43
N LEU A 91 21.27 24.49 22.28
CA LEU A 91 21.91 23.22 21.91
C LEU A 91 20.86 22.12 21.64
N VAL A 92 19.80 22.05 22.43
CA VAL A 92 18.71 21.08 22.20
C VAL A 92 17.97 21.38 20.90
N ILE A 93 17.67 22.66 20.66
CA ILE A 93 17.04 23.09 19.40
C ILE A 93 17.94 22.84 18.21
N PHE A 94 19.23 23.15 18.32
CA PHE A 94 20.21 22.88 17.28
C PHE A 94 20.36 21.38 17.04
N GLY A 95 20.46 20.58 18.09
CA GLY A 95 20.50 19.11 18.02
C GLY A 95 19.22 18.55 17.38
N PHE A 96 18.05 19.10 17.72
CA PHE A 96 16.78 18.70 17.14
C PHE A 96 16.67 19.08 15.65
N ILE A 97 17.07 20.31 15.28
CA ILE A 97 17.14 20.75 13.88
C ILE A 97 18.15 19.91 13.08
N PHE A 98 19.33 19.66 13.67
CA PHE A 98 20.33 18.80 13.05
C PHE A 98 19.83 17.37 12.85
N TRP A 99 19.16 16.81 13.87
CA TRP A 99 18.57 15.48 13.81
C TRP A 99 17.44 15.39 12.77
N THR A 100 16.52 16.37 12.73
CA THR A 100 15.44 16.42 11.73
C THR A 100 15.97 16.65 10.31
N ASN A 101 17.07 17.42 10.15
CA ASN A 101 17.69 17.64 8.85
C ASN A 101 18.43 16.40 8.33
N GLN A 102 19.01 15.60 9.23
CA GLN A 102 19.62 14.31 8.90
C GLN A 102 18.57 13.22 8.57
N HIS A 103 17.35 13.36 9.13
CA HIS A 103 16.26 12.42 8.94
C HIS A 103 15.19 12.93 7.96
N LYS A 104 15.49 13.98 7.18
CA LYS A 104 14.64 14.30 6.03
C LYS A 104 14.57 13.05 5.14
N PRO A 105 13.38 12.46 4.90
CA PRO A 105 13.28 11.41 3.90
C PRO A 105 13.89 11.99 2.62
N ALA A 106 14.90 11.30 2.09
CA ALA A 106 15.47 11.68 0.80
C ALA A 106 14.29 11.81 -0.15
N GLU A 107 14.07 12.99 -0.73
CA GLU A 107 13.13 13.13 -1.83
C GLU A 107 13.58 12.13 -2.89
N THR A 108 12.88 11.01 -2.93
CA THR A 108 13.20 9.95 -3.87
C THR A 108 12.76 10.48 -5.22
N SER A 109 13.68 11.14 -5.92
CA SER A 109 13.39 11.57 -7.29
C SER A 109 12.99 10.34 -8.08
N VAL A 110 11.78 10.36 -8.61
CA VAL A 110 11.21 9.24 -9.37
C VAL A 110 11.39 9.49 -10.86
N LYS A 111 11.64 8.43 -11.60
CA LYS A 111 11.72 8.44 -13.05
C LYS A 111 10.45 7.87 -13.65
N LEU A 112 9.80 8.63 -14.51
CA LEU A 112 8.68 8.17 -15.32
C LEU A 112 9.20 7.72 -16.70
N VAL A 113 8.81 6.53 -17.11
CA VAL A 113 9.11 5.97 -18.42
C VAL A 113 7.81 5.56 -19.09
N GLN A 114 7.66 5.92 -20.38
CA GLN A 114 6.47 5.61 -21.16
C GLN A 114 6.87 4.92 -22.48
N ALA A 115 6.21 3.81 -22.77
CA ALA A 115 6.31 3.13 -24.04
C ALA A 115 5.25 3.74 -24.99
N PRO A 116 5.66 4.30 -26.15
CA PRO A 116 4.70 4.84 -27.09
C PRO A 116 3.85 3.73 -27.73
N LEU A 117 2.70 4.09 -28.29
CA LEU A 117 1.87 3.15 -29.05
C LEU A 117 2.69 2.50 -30.18
N GLY A 118 2.43 1.24 -30.43
CA GLY A 118 3.10 0.45 -31.48
C GLY A 118 4.55 0.08 -31.19
N LYS A 119 5.05 0.32 -29.98
CA LYS A 119 6.43 -0.03 -29.59
C LYS A 119 6.49 -0.64 -28.19
N THR A 120 7.39 -1.58 -28.04
CA THR A 120 7.81 -2.07 -26.73
C THR A 120 9.07 -1.34 -26.26
N LEU A 121 9.26 -1.19 -24.97
CA LEU A 121 10.43 -0.52 -24.40
C LEU A 121 11.03 -1.37 -23.28
N LYS A 122 12.34 -1.63 -23.36
CA LYS A 122 13.08 -2.30 -22.27
C LYS A 122 13.69 -1.26 -21.35
N VAL A 123 13.52 -1.44 -20.03
CA VAL A 123 14.05 -0.61 -18.96
C VAL A 123 14.88 -1.49 -18.03
N THR A 124 16.08 -1.07 -17.70
CA THR A 124 16.89 -1.70 -16.64
C THR A 124 16.83 -0.83 -15.39
N LEU A 125 16.44 -1.44 -14.29
CA LEU A 125 16.31 -0.78 -12.99
C LEU A 125 17.67 -0.70 -12.26
N PRO A 126 17.78 0.16 -11.22
CA PRO A 126 19.01 0.31 -10.43
C PRO A 126 19.50 -0.96 -9.72
N ASP A 127 18.59 -1.91 -9.43
CA ASP A 127 18.93 -3.21 -8.82
C ASP A 127 19.40 -4.27 -9.83
N GLY A 128 19.40 -3.92 -11.13
CA GLY A 128 19.72 -4.82 -12.24
C GLY A 128 18.53 -5.64 -12.76
N SER A 129 17.32 -5.45 -12.22
CA SER A 129 16.09 -6.04 -12.78
C SER A 129 15.78 -5.45 -14.15
N SER A 130 15.22 -6.26 -15.04
CA SER A 130 14.80 -5.83 -16.38
C SER A 130 13.28 -5.79 -16.47
N ILE A 131 12.76 -4.71 -17.04
CA ILE A 131 11.32 -4.55 -17.29
C ILE A 131 11.11 -4.30 -18.76
N TRP A 132 10.16 -4.98 -19.38
CA TRP A 132 9.67 -4.66 -20.72
C TRP A 132 8.31 -4.02 -20.58
N LEU A 133 8.11 -2.87 -21.17
CA LEU A 133 6.83 -2.16 -21.24
C LEU A 133 6.20 -2.41 -22.60
N ASN A 134 4.96 -2.85 -22.63
CA ASN A 134 4.19 -2.99 -23.87
C ASN A 134 3.69 -1.62 -24.35
N ALA A 135 3.20 -1.55 -25.59
CA ALA A 135 2.67 -0.33 -26.20
C ALA A 135 1.64 0.37 -25.31
N GLY A 136 1.77 1.69 -25.15
CA GLY A 136 0.87 2.51 -24.33
C GLY A 136 1.06 2.38 -22.81
N SER A 137 2.14 1.73 -22.35
CA SER A 137 2.38 1.51 -20.92
C SER A 137 3.24 2.58 -20.29
N SER A 138 3.04 2.83 -18.99
CA SER A 138 3.83 3.81 -18.23
C SER A 138 4.22 3.25 -16.85
N LEU A 139 5.52 3.41 -16.52
CA LEU A 139 6.14 2.93 -15.29
C LEU A 139 6.83 4.07 -14.56
N THR A 140 6.65 4.10 -13.25
CA THR A 140 7.40 5.01 -12.37
C THR A 140 8.26 4.20 -11.41
N TYR A 141 9.52 4.57 -11.25
CA TYR A 141 10.45 3.95 -10.31
C TYR A 141 11.45 4.96 -9.76
N PRO A 142 12.04 4.75 -8.56
CA PRO A 142 13.02 5.64 -7.96
C PRO A 142 14.39 5.51 -8.65
N HIS A 143 15.22 6.56 -8.56
CA HIS A 143 16.61 6.50 -9.05
C HIS A 143 17.46 5.47 -8.31
N SER A 144 17.13 5.17 -7.05
CA SER A 144 17.74 4.11 -6.25
C SER A 144 16.73 3.55 -5.26
N PHE A 145 16.89 2.26 -4.93
CA PHE A 145 16.08 1.60 -3.91
C PHE A 145 16.79 1.73 -2.54
N SER A 146 16.52 2.78 -1.79
CA SER A 146 17.17 3.06 -0.50
C SER A 146 16.49 2.39 0.70
N GLY A 147 15.20 2.01 0.59
CA GLY A 147 14.41 1.40 1.67
C GLY A 147 14.63 -0.09 1.86
N LYS A 148 13.77 -0.71 2.69
CA LYS A 148 13.71 -2.16 2.93
C LYS A 148 13.06 -2.92 1.77
N THR A 149 12.43 -2.24 0.86
CA THR A 149 11.72 -2.77 -0.31
C THR A 149 12.26 -2.13 -1.59
N ARG A 150 11.96 -2.76 -2.73
CA ARG A 150 12.15 -2.23 -4.08
C ARG A 150 10.78 -1.99 -4.69
N GLU A 151 10.37 -0.74 -4.78
CA GLU A 151 8.99 -0.41 -5.19
C GLU A 151 8.96 0.31 -6.52
N VAL A 152 8.05 -0.12 -7.37
CA VAL A 152 7.77 0.50 -8.68
C VAL A 152 6.25 0.61 -8.87
N ILE A 153 5.82 1.55 -9.70
CA ILE A 153 4.40 1.78 -9.99
C ILE A 153 4.16 1.60 -11.48
N LEU A 154 3.41 0.58 -11.84
CA LEU A 154 2.82 0.46 -13.18
C LEU A 154 1.56 1.35 -13.19
N LYS A 155 1.72 2.58 -13.71
CA LYS A 155 0.63 3.56 -13.73
C LYS A 155 -0.45 3.17 -14.72
N GLU A 156 -0.03 2.58 -15.84
CA GLU A 156 -0.90 2.22 -16.95
C GLU A 156 -0.24 1.12 -17.79
N GLY A 157 -1.02 0.19 -18.30
CA GLY A 157 -0.59 -0.67 -19.36
C GLY A 157 -0.17 -2.07 -18.95
N GLN A 158 0.73 -2.66 -19.72
CA GLN A 158 1.24 -4.02 -19.52
C GLN A 158 2.75 -4.01 -19.44
N ALA A 159 3.28 -4.74 -18.45
CA ALA A 159 4.71 -4.87 -18.25
C ALA A 159 5.10 -6.30 -17.87
N PHE A 160 6.19 -6.77 -18.48
CA PHE A 160 6.85 -8.00 -18.07
C PHE A 160 8.06 -7.64 -17.20
N PHE A 161 8.09 -8.21 -16.01
CA PHE A 161 9.12 -8.02 -15.02
C PHE A 161 10.02 -9.25 -14.95
N ASP A 162 11.33 -9.05 -15.06
CA ASP A 162 12.35 -10.06 -14.79
C ASP A 162 13.19 -9.56 -13.63
N VAL A 163 12.76 -9.92 -12.42
CA VAL A 163 13.24 -9.34 -11.17
C VAL A 163 14.42 -10.13 -10.64
N LYS A 164 15.52 -9.43 -10.38
CA LYS A 164 16.72 -9.99 -9.76
C LYS A 164 16.40 -10.54 -8.36
N HIS A 165 16.85 -11.76 -8.10
CA HIS A 165 16.60 -12.44 -6.82
C HIS A 165 17.30 -11.77 -5.65
N MET A 166 16.53 -11.35 -4.63
CA MET A 166 16.98 -10.80 -3.35
C MET A 166 15.96 -11.16 -2.28
N THR A 167 16.35 -12.02 -1.33
CA THR A 167 15.45 -12.51 -0.27
C THR A 167 15.25 -11.51 0.86
N ASP A 168 16.23 -10.66 1.11
CA ASP A 168 16.26 -9.64 2.16
C ASP A 168 15.59 -8.32 1.75
N LYS A 169 15.32 -8.15 0.45
CA LYS A 169 14.73 -6.91 -0.08
C LYS A 169 13.65 -7.18 -1.11
N PRO A 170 12.41 -7.43 -0.68
CA PRO A 170 11.28 -7.70 -1.57
C PRO A 170 11.08 -6.64 -2.65
N PHE A 171 10.63 -7.07 -3.83
CA PHE A 171 10.24 -6.21 -4.94
C PHE A 171 8.73 -6.11 -5.01
N ILE A 172 8.19 -4.90 -5.04
CA ILE A 172 6.75 -4.64 -5.01
C ILE A 172 6.37 -3.83 -6.25
N VAL A 173 5.41 -4.35 -7.00
CA VAL A 173 4.77 -3.62 -8.10
C VAL A 173 3.40 -3.16 -7.65
N HIS A 174 3.19 -1.87 -7.69
CA HIS A 174 1.87 -1.25 -7.50
C HIS A 174 1.20 -1.10 -8.87
N ALA A 175 0.08 -1.79 -9.08
CA ALA A 175 -0.70 -1.73 -10.32
C ALA A 175 -2.18 -1.55 -9.98
N LYS A 176 -2.79 -0.43 -10.34
CA LYS A 176 -4.17 -0.07 -9.99
C LYS A 176 -4.45 -0.34 -8.49
N THR A 177 -5.33 -1.27 -8.16
CA THR A 177 -5.71 -1.65 -6.79
C THR A 177 -4.82 -2.75 -6.17
N LEU A 178 -3.84 -3.26 -6.91
CA LEU A 178 -3.02 -4.40 -6.49
C LEU A 178 -1.64 -3.99 -5.99
N ASN A 179 -1.14 -4.75 -5.01
CA ASN A 179 0.29 -4.85 -4.70
C ASN A 179 0.76 -6.27 -5.05
N ILE A 180 1.78 -6.35 -5.87
CA ILE A 180 2.34 -7.60 -6.36
C ILE A 180 3.75 -7.71 -5.80
N THR A 181 3.98 -8.67 -4.91
CA THR A 181 5.22 -8.84 -4.14
C THR A 181 5.98 -10.07 -4.59
N VAL A 182 7.27 -9.91 -4.89
CA VAL A 182 8.16 -10.99 -5.31
C VAL A 182 9.54 -10.86 -4.68
N LEU A 183 10.32 -11.95 -4.65
CA LEU A 183 11.72 -11.94 -4.18
C LEU A 183 12.72 -12.07 -5.35
N GLY A 184 12.28 -12.63 -6.48
CA GLY A 184 13.10 -12.86 -7.68
C GLY A 184 12.34 -13.78 -8.61
N THR A 185 11.60 -13.18 -9.53
CA THR A 185 10.51 -13.82 -10.27
C THR A 185 10.41 -13.17 -11.64
N SER A 186 10.07 -13.95 -12.66
CA SER A 186 9.70 -13.41 -13.97
C SER A 186 8.18 -13.53 -14.14
N PHE A 187 7.48 -12.42 -14.35
CA PHE A 187 6.02 -12.38 -14.42
C PHE A 187 5.53 -11.20 -15.29
N ASP A 188 4.29 -11.32 -15.77
CA ASP A 188 3.59 -10.31 -16.57
C ASP A 188 2.45 -9.68 -15.78
N VAL A 189 2.26 -8.38 -15.90
CA VAL A 189 1.14 -7.65 -15.34
C VAL A 189 0.46 -6.85 -16.44
N LYS A 190 -0.82 -7.14 -16.73
CA LYS A 190 -1.67 -6.38 -17.65
C LYS A 190 -2.69 -5.61 -16.85
N ALA A 191 -2.64 -4.27 -16.89
CA ALA A 191 -3.47 -3.37 -16.11
C ALA A 191 -3.80 -2.08 -16.90
N TYR A 192 -4.29 -2.23 -18.12
CA TYR A 192 -4.78 -1.10 -18.92
C TYR A 192 -6.09 -0.56 -18.37
N HIS A 193 -6.27 0.76 -18.45
CA HIS A 193 -7.48 1.41 -17.95
C HIS A 193 -8.76 0.95 -18.67
N ASN A 194 -8.66 0.73 -19.98
CA ASN A 194 -9.80 0.33 -20.81
C ASN A 194 -10.07 -1.19 -20.81
N ASP A 195 -9.21 -1.99 -20.18
CA ASP A 195 -9.42 -3.42 -20.06
C ASP A 195 -10.25 -3.70 -18.78
N PRO A 196 -11.22 -4.65 -18.81
CA PRO A 196 -12.13 -4.89 -17.68
C PRO A 196 -11.45 -5.56 -16.49
N ASP A 197 -10.31 -6.20 -16.72
CA ASP A 197 -9.63 -7.02 -15.75
C ASP A 197 -8.15 -6.62 -15.60
N ILE A 198 -7.61 -6.84 -14.40
CA ILE A 198 -6.17 -6.88 -14.18
C ILE A 198 -5.74 -8.34 -14.28
N LYS A 199 -4.70 -8.63 -15.09
CA LYS A 199 -4.17 -10.00 -15.24
C LYS A 199 -2.73 -10.04 -14.72
N VAL A 200 -2.42 -11.02 -13.86
CA VAL A 200 -1.07 -11.26 -13.34
C VAL A 200 -0.68 -12.68 -13.66
N THR A 201 0.39 -12.87 -14.44
CA THR A 201 0.81 -14.17 -14.96
C THR A 201 2.23 -14.49 -14.57
N VAL A 202 2.49 -15.66 -14.02
CA VAL A 202 3.81 -16.08 -13.55
C VAL A 202 4.53 -16.92 -14.58
N LYS A 203 5.74 -16.51 -14.96
CA LYS A 203 6.63 -17.30 -15.81
C LYS A 203 7.56 -18.19 -15.00
N THR A 204 8.23 -17.64 -13.99
CA THR A 204 9.13 -18.37 -13.09
C THR A 204 9.04 -17.79 -11.67
N GLY A 205 9.31 -18.61 -10.66
CA GLY A 205 9.29 -18.19 -9.26
C GLY A 205 7.89 -18.19 -8.65
N LYS A 206 7.65 -17.32 -7.67
CA LYS A 206 6.37 -17.20 -6.95
C LYS A 206 5.97 -15.73 -6.85
N VAL A 207 4.70 -15.43 -6.98
CA VAL A 207 4.14 -14.09 -6.93
C VAL A 207 3.06 -14.03 -5.85
N GLY A 208 3.21 -13.12 -4.89
CA GLY A 208 2.16 -12.80 -3.93
C GLY A 208 1.35 -11.60 -4.41
N VAL A 209 0.04 -11.75 -4.53
CA VAL A 209 -0.88 -10.67 -4.92
C VAL A 209 -1.77 -10.30 -3.75
N THR A 210 -1.82 -9.01 -3.40
CA THR A 210 -2.70 -8.45 -2.38
C THR A 210 -3.49 -7.28 -2.94
N MET A 211 -4.70 -7.05 -2.41
CA MET A 211 -5.53 -5.91 -2.76
C MET A 211 -5.30 -4.79 -1.76
N ARG A 212 -5.02 -3.57 -2.22
CA ARG A 212 -4.78 -2.40 -1.34
C ARG A 212 -6.02 -1.94 -0.58
N ASP A 213 -7.17 -2.10 -1.17
CA ASP A 213 -8.48 -1.75 -0.60
C ASP A 213 -9.02 -2.82 0.37
N LYS A 214 -8.39 -4.01 0.43
CA LYS A 214 -8.80 -5.14 1.27
C LYS A 214 -7.59 -5.81 1.92
N PRO A 215 -6.85 -5.07 2.80
CA PRO A 215 -5.61 -5.56 3.39
C PRO A 215 -5.82 -6.75 4.34
N GLU A 216 -7.06 -6.98 4.79
CA GLU A 216 -7.46 -8.11 5.64
C GLU A 216 -7.53 -9.45 4.87
N ARG A 217 -7.60 -9.42 3.54
CA ARG A 217 -7.58 -10.63 2.75
C ARG A 217 -6.18 -11.23 2.68
N PRO A 218 -6.06 -12.56 2.81
CA PRO A 218 -4.77 -13.22 2.66
C PRO A 218 -4.21 -12.99 1.25
N ALA A 219 -2.89 -12.93 1.14
CA ALA A 219 -2.21 -12.84 -0.14
C ALA A 219 -2.50 -14.07 -0.98
N LEU A 220 -2.88 -13.85 -2.24
CA LEU A 220 -2.96 -14.92 -3.24
C LEU A 220 -1.55 -15.24 -3.70
N MET A 221 -1.14 -16.52 -3.59
CA MET A 221 0.14 -16.99 -4.10
C MET A 221 -0.05 -17.64 -5.47
N LEU A 222 0.67 -17.14 -6.48
CA LEU A 222 0.68 -17.70 -7.83
C LEU A 222 1.99 -18.43 -8.09
N LEU A 223 1.87 -19.58 -8.75
CA LEU A 223 2.96 -20.45 -9.19
C LEU A 223 3.23 -20.30 -10.71
N PRO A 224 4.34 -20.85 -11.22
CA PRO A 224 4.63 -20.80 -12.65
C PRO A 224 3.52 -21.39 -13.51
N ALA A 225 3.20 -20.72 -14.61
CA ALA A 225 2.09 -20.99 -15.54
C ALA A 225 0.69 -20.69 -14.98
N GLU A 226 0.58 -20.09 -13.78
CA GLU A 226 -0.70 -19.60 -13.29
C GLU A 226 -0.91 -18.13 -13.67
N GLN A 227 -2.16 -17.80 -13.96
CA GLN A 227 -2.65 -16.45 -14.19
C GLN A 227 -3.81 -16.13 -13.25
N ALA A 228 -3.68 -15.06 -12.49
CA ALA A 228 -4.80 -14.46 -11.79
C ALA A 228 -5.49 -13.44 -12.71
N ILE A 229 -6.81 -13.53 -12.81
CA ILE A 229 -7.70 -12.56 -13.45
C ILE A 229 -8.50 -11.90 -12.33
N ILE A 230 -8.36 -10.57 -12.20
CA ILE A 230 -8.98 -9.75 -11.16
C ILE A 230 -9.88 -8.73 -11.83
N PRO A 231 -11.20 -9.00 -11.92
CA PRO A 231 -12.16 -8.04 -12.46
C PRO A 231 -12.24 -6.79 -11.58
N GLU A 232 -12.21 -5.60 -12.17
CA GLU A 232 -12.29 -4.35 -11.40
C GLU A 232 -13.62 -4.18 -10.67
N GLN A 233 -14.71 -4.70 -11.25
CA GLN A 233 -16.06 -4.55 -10.71
C GLN A 233 -16.45 -5.57 -9.64
N THR A 234 -15.81 -6.75 -9.68
CA THR A 234 -16.21 -7.87 -8.83
C THR A 234 -15.09 -8.31 -7.97
N ALA A 235 -14.68 -8.25 -6.99
CA ALA A 235 -13.52 -8.73 -6.20
C ALA A 235 -13.33 -10.29 -6.22
N GLN A 236 -13.91 -10.99 -7.21
CA GLN A 236 -13.73 -12.44 -7.39
C GLN A 236 -12.48 -12.68 -8.23
N ILE A 237 -11.43 -13.15 -7.58
CA ILE A 237 -10.19 -13.52 -8.25
C ILE A 237 -10.38 -14.92 -8.86
N GLN A 238 -10.10 -15.04 -10.16
CA GLN A 238 -10.02 -16.33 -10.84
C GLN A 238 -8.55 -16.68 -11.07
N VAL A 239 -8.19 -17.95 -10.84
CA VAL A 239 -6.83 -18.43 -11.13
C VAL A 239 -6.95 -19.54 -12.15
N ASN A 240 -6.28 -19.36 -13.28
CA ASN A 240 -6.26 -20.30 -14.38
C ASN A 240 -4.82 -20.71 -14.68
N GLU A 241 -4.64 -21.93 -15.19
CA GLU A 241 -3.39 -22.31 -15.84
C GLU A 241 -3.39 -21.82 -17.28
N ILE A 242 -2.26 -21.29 -17.74
CA ILE A 242 -2.09 -20.85 -19.11
C ILE A 242 -0.90 -21.56 -19.80
N SER A 243 -0.93 -21.60 -21.12
CA SER A 243 0.17 -22.15 -21.88
C SER A 243 1.43 -21.28 -21.75
N LYS A 244 2.61 -21.90 -21.63
CA LYS A 244 3.87 -21.15 -21.53
C LYS A 244 4.13 -20.21 -22.72
N PRO A 245 3.81 -20.54 -23.98
CA PRO A 245 3.93 -19.63 -25.12
C PRO A 245 3.07 -18.37 -25.01
N ALA A 246 1.97 -18.40 -24.23
CA ALA A 246 1.11 -17.26 -24.02
C ALA A 246 1.65 -16.26 -22.97
N ILE A 247 2.76 -16.58 -22.27
CA ILE A 247 3.33 -15.69 -21.25
C ILE A 247 4.21 -14.62 -21.89
N ALA A 248 3.69 -13.38 -21.96
CA ALA A 248 4.33 -12.19 -22.53
C ALA A 248 4.88 -12.39 -23.97
N PRO A 249 4.12 -12.98 -24.91
CA PRO A 249 4.55 -13.18 -26.29
C PRO A 249 4.77 -11.84 -27.03
N TRP A 250 4.13 -10.78 -26.57
CA TRP A 250 4.24 -9.42 -27.12
C TRP A 250 5.67 -8.86 -27.07
N LYS A 251 6.54 -9.38 -26.21
CA LYS A 251 7.98 -9.03 -26.21
C LYS A 251 8.69 -9.42 -27.51
N ASP A 252 8.17 -10.45 -28.15
CA ASP A 252 8.70 -10.99 -29.40
C ASP A 252 7.79 -10.63 -30.60
N ASN A 253 7.05 -9.50 -30.48
CA ASN A 253 6.06 -9.00 -31.46
C ASN A 253 4.88 -9.94 -31.75
N ARG A 254 4.70 -10.99 -30.96
CA ARG A 254 3.60 -11.93 -31.10
C ARG A 254 2.45 -11.56 -30.18
N MET A 255 1.23 -11.84 -30.59
CA MET A 255 0.05 -11.72 -29.74
C MET A 255 -0.63 -13.10 -29.68
N VAL A 256 -0.85 -13.61 -28.50
CA VAL A 256 -1.55 -14.86 -28.25
C VAL A 256 -2.78 -14.56 -27.42
N PHE A 257 -3.93 -14.93 -27.92
CA PHE A 257 -5.22 -14.78 -27.28
C PHE A 257 -5.78 -16.19 -27.03
N GLU A 258 -6.15 -16.49 -25.78
CA GLU A 258 -6.73 -17.76 -25.36
C GLU A 258 -8.09 -17.44 -24.68
N ASP A 259 -9.20 -17.73 -25.37
CA ASP A 259 -10.57 -17.44 -24.93
C ASP A 259 -10.80 -15.97 -24.53
N GLU A 260 -10.14 -15.04 -25.26
CA GLU A 260 -10.13 -13.60 -24.97
C GLU A 260 -11.36 -12.91 -25.56
N LEU A 261 -11.92 -11.94 -24.86
CA LEU A 261 -13.00 -11.09 -25.38
C LEU A 261 -12.52 -10.32 -26.62
N LEU A 262 -13.37 -10.26 -27.65
CA LEU A 262 -13.02 -9.57 -28.89
C LEU A 262 -12.79 -8.05 -28.68
N SER A 263 -13.48 -7.46 -27.69
CA SER A 263 -13.19 -6.07 -27.27
C SER A 263 -11.75 -5.90 -26.78
N GLU A 264 -11.22 -6.83 -25.96
CA GLU A 264 -9.82 -6.78 -25.50
C GLU A 264 -8.83 -7.02 -26.65
N VAL A 265 -9.19 -7.91 -27.59
CA VAL A 265 -8.40 -8.10 -28.81
C VAL A 265 -8.32 -6.81 -29.61
N PHE A 266 -9.42 -6.12 -29.85
CA PHE A 266 -9.41 -4.84 -30.55
C PHE A 266 -8.61 -3.77 -29.81
N HIS A 267 -8.72 -3.65 -28.50
CA HIS A 267 -7.87 -2.73 -27.72
C HIS A 267 -6.38 -3.07 -27.86
N ALA A 268 -6.02 -4.36 -27.91
CA ALA A 268 -4.64 -4.77 -28.14
C ALA A 268 -4.15 -4.41 -29.55
N LEU A 269 -5.00 -4.57 -30.57
CA LEU A 269 -4.70 -4.15 -31.96
C LEU A 269 -4.57 -2.62 -32.05
N GLU A 270 -5.44 -1.83 -31.42
CA GLU A 270 -5.32 -0.37 -31.37
C GLU A 270 -3.96 0.06 -30.86
N ARG A 271 -3.54 -0.53 -29.72
CA ARG A 271 -2.22 -0.22 -29.11
C ARG A 271 -1.04 -0.62 -30.00
N LYS A 272 -1.12 -1.82 -30.63
CA LYS A 272 -0.05 -2.32 -31.48
C LYS A 272 0.08 -1.55 -32.79
N TYR A 273 -1.05 -1.29 -33.46
CA TYR A 273 -1.05 -0.71 -34.80
C TYR A 273 -1.29 0.81 -34.85
N LYS A 274 -1.47 1.45 -33.68
CA LYS A 274 -1.77 2.90 -33.56
C LYS A 274 -3.03 3.30 -34.32
N GLN A 275 -4.03 2.44 -34.29
CA GLN A 275 -5.32 2.66 -34.92
C GLN A 275 -6.39 2.84 -33.84
N HIS A 276 -7.44 3.57 -34.17
CA HIS A 276 -8.66 3.61 -33.36
C HIS A 276 -9.69 2.70 -34.01
N ILE A 277 -10.28 1.76 -33.25
CA ILE A 277 -11.24 0.78 -33.75
C ILE A 277 -12.60 1.04 -33.13
N VAL A 278 -13.54 1.49 -33.95
CA VAL A 278 -14.93 1.73 -33.53
C VAL A 278 -15.75 0.49 -33.85
N ILE A 279 -16.42 -0.07 -32.86
CA ILE A 279 -17.29 -1.25 -33.01
C ILE A 279 -18.74 -0.77 -33.05
N GLU A 280 -19.37 -0.81 -34.22
CA GLU A 280 -20.80 -0.45 -34.38
C GLU A 280 -21.71 -1.61 -33.92
N LYS A 281 -21.25 -2.85 -34.07
CA LYS A 281 -22.00 -4.05 -33.70
C LYS A 281 -21.69 -4.45 -32.25
N ALA A 282 -22.51 -4.03 -31.32
CA ALA A 282 -22.27 -4.20 -29.87
C ALA A 282 -22.06 -5.67 -29.44
N ASP A 283 -22.79 -6.61 -30.06
CA ASP A 283 -22.72 -8.05 -29.73
C ASP A 283 -21.33 -8.64 -29.95
N LEU A 284 -20.55 -8.10 -30.89
CA LEU A 284 -19.18 -8.56 -31.16
C LEU A 284 -18.25 -8.36 -29.96
N SER A 285 -18.45 -7.32 -29.17
CA SER A 285 -17.57 -7.00 -28.04
C SER A 285 -17.52 -8.10 -26.98
N ALA A 286 -18.60 -8.86 -26.83
CA ALA A 286 -18.75 -9.94 -25.87
C ALA A 286 -18.33 -11.31 -26.41
N GLU A 287 -18.10 -11.42 -27.74
CA GLU A 287 -17.63 -12.67 -28.32
C GLU A 287 -16.17 -12.97 -27.91
N LYS A 288 -15.83 -14.24 -27.82
CA LYS A 288 -14.49 -14.69 -27.46
C LYS A 288 -13.76 -15.30 -28.65
N ILE A 289 -12.44 -15.20 -28.65
CA ILE A 289 -11.61 -15.79 -29.68
C ILE A 289 -10.29 -16.31 -29.12
N SER A 290 -9.80 -17.41 -29.70
CA SER A 290 -8.44 -17.90 -29.51
C SER A 290 -7.68 -17.80 -30.80
N MET A 291 -6.56 -17.08 -30.81
CA MET A 291 -5.74 -16.92 -32.03
C MET A 291 -4.31 -16.50 -31.67
N THR A 292 -3.39 -16.75 -32.61
CA THR A 292 -2.01 -16.26 -32.55
C THR A 292 -1.74 -15.38 -33.74
N LEU A 293 -1.10 -14.24 -33.48
CA LEU A 293 -0.68 -13.27 -34.48
C LEU A 293 0.85 -13.08 -34.41
N ASP A 294 1.52 -13.27 -35.52
CA ASP A 294 2.98 -13.18 -35.65
C ASP A 294 3.38 -11.93 -36.48
N ASP A 295 3.04 -10.75 -35.97
CA ASP A 295 3.44 -9.45 -36.55
C ASP A 295 2.89 -9.14 -37.97
N GLN A 296 1.72 -9.72 -38.34
CA GLN A 296 1.07 -9.44 -39.62
C GLN A 296 0.56 -8.00 -39.70
N PRO A 297 0.39 -7.42 -40.91
CA PRO A 297 -0.28 -6.14 -41.09
C PRO A 297 -1.73 -6.17 -40.56
N ILE A 298 -2.20 -5.04 -40.00
CA ILE A 298 -3.55 -4.97 -39.42
C ILE A 298 -4.66 -5.35 -40.40
N GLY A 299 -4.52 -5.00 -41.69
CA GLY A 299 -5.50 -5.37 -42.70
C GLY A 299 -5.69 -6.87 -42.86
N ASP A 300 -4.62 -7.66 -42.76
CA ASP A 300 -4.70 -9.13 -42.83
C ASP A 300 -5.30 -9.72 -41.54
N VAL A 301 -4.94 -9.15 -40.38
CA VAL A 301 -5.56 -9.52 -39.10
C VAL A 301 -7.07 -9.29 -39.13
N LEU A 302 -7.52 -8.12 -39.61
CA LEU A 302 -8.95 -7.78 -39.68
C LEU A 302 -9.71 -8.64 -40.70
N LYS A 303 -9.08 -9.04 -41.82
CA LYS A 303 -9.68 -10.00 -42.76
C LYS A 303 -9.95 -11.35 -42.08
N VAL A 304 -8.97 -11.90 -41.35
CA VAL A 304 -9.09 -13.16 -40.62
C VAL A 304 -10.17 -13.06 -39.55
N LEU A 305 -10.14 -12.00 -38.76
CA LEU A 305 -11.14 -11.76 -37.71
C LEU A 305 -12.55 -11.59 -38.30
N GLY A 306 -12.70 -10.79 -39.37
CA GLY A 306 -13.97 -10.56 -40.05
C GLY A 306 -14.57 -11.83 -40.64
N PHE A 307 -13.72 -12.67 -41.22
CA PHE A 307 -14.15 -14.01 -41.72
C PHE A 307 -14.63 -14.92 -40.56
N SER A 308 -13.85 -14.99 -39.48
CA SER A 308 -14.15 -15.84 -38.33
C SER A 308 -15.37 -15.40 -37.55
N LYS A 309 -15.56 -14.10 -37.38
CA LYS A 309 -16.60 -13.49 -36.53
C LYS A 309 -17.74 -12.84 -37.31
N LYS A 310 -17.75 -13.01 -38.64
CA LYS A 310 -18.79 -12.55 -39.56
C LYS A 310 -19.11 -11.06 -39.45
N PHE A 311 -18.07 -10.25 -39.49
CA PHE A 311 -18.17 -8.79 -39.56
C PHE A 311 -17.44 -8.23 -40.78
N ASN A 312 -17.86 -7.05 -41.22
CA ASN A 312 -17.15 -6.26 -42.19
C ASN A 312 -16.42 -5.10 -41.50
N TYR A 313 -15.42 -4.57 -42.14
CA TYR A 313 -14.73 -3.38 -41.66
C TYR A 313 -14.51 -2.39 -42.80
N SER A 314 -14.43 -1.12 -42.45
CA SER A 314 -14.10 -0.05 -43.38
C SER A 314 -13.14 0.91 -42.70
N GLN A 315 -12.19 1.45 -43.48
CA GLN A 315 -11.31 2.49 -43.01
C GLN A 315 -12.03 3.83 -43.15
N LEU A 316 -12.20 4.57 -42.06
CA LEU A 316 -12.85 5.87 -42.02
C LEU A 316 -11.83 6.97 -42.37
N ASN A 317 -10.60 6.86 -41.88
CA ASN A 317 -9.49 7.73 -42.13
C ASN A 317 -8.17 6.97 -41.81
N ASP A 318 -7.00 7.64 -41.94
CA ASP A 318 -5.68 7.02 -41.76
C ASP A 318 -5.46 6.38 -40.41
N SER A 319 -6.26 6.75 -39.38
CA SER A 319 -6.08 6.30 -38.00
C SER A 319 -7.32 5.61 -37.42
N THR A 320 -8.43 5.54 -38.17
CA THR A 320 -9.71 5.01 -37.64
C THR A 320 -10.30 3.95 -38.53
N ILE A 321 -10.60 2.80 -37.95
CA ILE A 321 -11.26 1.64 -38.58
C ILE A 321 -12.61 1.44 -37.91
N VAL A 322 -13.65 1.19 -38.71
CA VAL A 322 -15.01 0.92 -38.24
C VAL A 322 -15.35 -0.53 -38.52
N ILE A 323 -15.77 -1.26 -37.49
CA ILE A 323 -16.26 -2.64 -37.53
C ILE A 323 -17.79 -2.62 -37.59
N LYS A 324 -18.37 -3.27 -38.63
CA LYS A 324 -19.80 -3.25 -38.96
C LYS A 324 -20.44 -4.61 -38.91
#